data_e568893dfd3fdca934efaa7d1d2e13c1
#
_entry.id   e568893dfd3fdca934efaa7d1d2e13c1
#
_cell.length_a   1.000
_cell.length_b   1.000
_cell.length_c   1.000
_cell.angle_alpha   90.00
_cell.angle_beta   90.00
_cell.angle_gamma   90.00
#
_symmetry.space_group_name_H-M   'P 1'
#
loop_
_entity.id
_entity.type
_entity.pdbx_description
1 polymer ?
#
loop_
_entity_poly.entity_id
_entity_poly.type
_entity_poly.pdbx_seq_one_letter_code
_entity_poly.pdbx_strand_id
1 'polypeptide(L)'
;MRRCLRLRLLAICAVVCALVFVFHDKATAQVTEPSRPVARLITDNPSYTRARRATETPELAPNVLGPTLDQANPIERRAFEQTNAERAKNGLPALVWDSDLCKMARSQSERMAKQGYLSHSLDGLRLRERARAVGIAHYTVLGENIAYNFGYEDPGGFAVERWMLSPGHRANILETSFRAMAVGTFVASDGSVFLTQTFITR
;
A
#
# COMPACT_ATOMS: atom_id res chain seq x y z
N MET A 1 65.93 38.60 -48.12
CA MET A 1 65.55 37.19 -48.10
C MET A 1 65.14 36.69 -46.68
N ARG A 2 64.25 37.38 -45.95
CA ARG A 2 63.82 36.98 -44.59
C ARG A 2 62.28 37.06 -44.36
N ARG A 3 61.46 37.11 -45.42
CA ARG A 3 60.00 37.24 -45.32
C ARG A 3 59.22 36.01 -45.81
N CYS A 4 59.86 35.00 -46.39
CA CYS A 4 59.18 33.82 -46.94
C CYS A 4 59.14 32.61 -46.06
N LEU A 5 59.80 32.62 -44.87
CA LEU A 5 59.88 31.46 -43.97
C LEU A 5 58.86 31.45 -42.84
N ARG A 6 58.16 32.62 -42.61
CA ARG A 6 57.14 32.71 -41.54
C ARG A 6 55.69 32.31 -41.94
N LEU A 7 55.43 32.17 -43.27
CA LEU A 7 54.08 31.85 -43.76
C LEU A 7 53.82 30.33 -43.89
N ARG A 8 54.88 29.51 -43.79
CA ARG A 8 54.75 28.04 -43.92
C ARG A 8 54.61 27.30 -42.59
N LEU A 9 54.86 27.94 -41.42
CA LEU A 9 54.70 27.34 -40.12
C LEU A 9 53.31 27.53 -39.53
N LEU A 10 52.50 28.47 -40.03
CA LEU A 10 51.15 28.71 -39.57
C LEU A 10 50.06 27.83 -40.23
N ALA A 11 50.39 27.21 -41.36
CA ALA A 11 49.47 26.33 -42.08
C ALA A 11 49.48 24.89 -41.57
N ILE A 12 50.50 24.48 -40.80
CA ILE A 12 50.62 23.10 -40.24
C ILE A 12 49.96 22.97 -38.89
N CYS A 13 49.85 24.06 -38.12
CA CYS A 13 49.12 24.04 -36.84
C CYS A 13 47.60 24.00 -36.94
N ALA A 14 47.04 24.45 -38.09
CA ALA A 14 45.57 24.45 -38.25
C ALA A 14 44.97 23.07 -38.63
N VAL A 15 45.78 22.16 -39.19
CA VAL A 15 45.31 20.82 -39.62
C VAL A 15 45.38 19.78 -38.51
N VAL A 16 46.21 20.00 -37.48
CA VAL A 16 46.36 19.06 -36.35
C VAL A 16 45.29 19.29 -35.27
N CYS A 17 44.69 20.49 -35.20
CA CYS A 17 43.56 20.75 -34.26
C CYS A 17 42.19 20.25 -34.76
N ALA A 18 42.05 19.87 -36.04
CA ALA A 18 40.77 19.44 -36.58
C ALA A 18 40.52 17.92 -36.49
N LEU A 19 41.48 17.13 -36.01
CA LEU A 19 41.39 15.66 -35.97
C LEU A 19 41.30 15.05 -34.58
N VAL A 20 41.07 15.87 -33.52
CA VAL A 20 40.89 15.36 -32.15
C VAL A 20 39.42 15.55 -31.66
N PHE A 21 38.52 15.98 -32.54
CA PHE A 21 37.08 15.99 -32.26
C PHE A 21 36.34 14.82 -32.89
N VAL A 22 36.85 13.61 -32.66
CA VAL A 22 36.18 12.37 -33.05
C VAL A 22 35.92 11.55 -31.79
N PHE A 23 34.65 11.49 -31.42
CA PHE A 23 33.99 10.50 -30.57
C PHE A 23 34.56 10.30 -29.15
N HIS A 24 34.24 11.22 -28.25
CA HIS A 24 33.84 10.82 -26.91
C HIS A 24 32.29 10.85 -26.85
N ASP A 25 31.68 9.86 -27.49
CA ASP A 25 30.33 9.41 -27.05
C ASP A 25 30.53 8.84 -25.65
N LYS A 26 30.47 9.73 -24.67
CA LYS A 26 30.19 9.32 -23.31
C LYS A 26 28.75 8.79 -23.36
N ALA A 27 28.63 7.46 -23.52
CA ALA A 27 27.48 6.76 -23.01
C ALA A 27 27.39 7.16 -21.53
N THR A 28 26.64 8.22 -21.25
CA THR A 28 26.09 8.49 -19.93
C THR A 28 25.16 7.32 -19.67
N ALA A 29 25.69 6.27 -19.03
CA ALA A 29 24.86 5.31 -18.35
C ALA A 29 23.94 6.18 -17.48
N GLN A 30 22.68 6.27 -17.87
CA GLN A 30 21.63 6.76 -16.98
C GLN A 30 21.65 5.77 -15.81
N VAL A 31 22.31 6.18 -14.74
CA VAL A 31 22.10 5.59 -13.43
C VAL A 31 20.63 5.90 -13.16
N THR A 32 19.76 4.92 -13.42
CA THR A 32 18.40 4.97 -12.96
C THR A 32 18.49 5.03 -11.45
N GLU A 33 18.26 6.21 -10.88
CA GLU A 33 18.12 6.34 -9.44
C GLU A 33 17.10 5.29 -8.98
N PRO A 34 17.38 4.53 -7.90
CA PRO A 34 16.43 3.60 -7.37
C PRO A 34 15.15 4.37 -7.09
N SER A 35 14.03 3.90 -7.64
CA SER A 35 12.73 4.53 -7.50
C SER A 35 12.47 4.78 -6.02
N ARG A 36 12.27 6.05 -5.63
CA ARG A 36 12.03 6.41 -4.23
C ARG A 36 10.78 5.68 -3.75
N PRO A 37 10.78 5.16 -2.51
CA PRO A 37 9.60 4.55 -1.92
C PRO A 37 8.40 5.49 -2.00
N VAL A 38 7.25 4.99 -2.43
CA VAL A 38 6.00 5.75 -2.57
C VAL A 38 4.93 5.16 -1.67
N ALA A 39 4.25 6.02 -0.93
CA ALA A 39 3.10 5.62 -0.13
C ALA A 39 1.93 6.57 -0.37
N ARG A 40 0.74 6.02 -0.42
CA ARG A 40 -0.53 6.76 -0.50
C ARG A 40 -1.47 6.27 0.59
N LEU A 41 -2.11 7.23 1.24
CA LEU A 41 -3.19 7.00 2.18
C LEU A 41 -4.40 7.80 1.71
N ILE A 42 -5.58 7.23 1.84
CA ILE A 42 -6.80 8.03 1.74
C ILE A 42 -7.09 8.56 3.13
N THR A 43 -7.08 9.88 3.27
CA THR A 43 -7.26 10.60 4.54
C THR A 43 -8.72 10.94 4.84
N ASP A 44 -9.63 10.51 3.98
CA ASP A 44 -11.04 10.81 4.14
C ASP A 44 -11.61 10.04 5.34
N ASN A 45 -12.44 10.72 6.06
CA ASN A 45 -13.22 10.39 7.25
C ASN A 45 -13.28 8.89 7.63
N PRO A 46 -13.12 8.49 8.91
CA PRO A 46 -13.17 7.09 9.31
C PRO A 46 -14.43 6.42 8.74
N SER A 47 -14.19 5.33 7.98
CA SER A 47 -15.26 4.59 7.32
C SER A 47 -16.05 3.74 8.33
N TYR A 48 -16.64 4.39 9.34
CA TYR A 48 -17.52 3.70 10.27
C TYR A 48 -18.87 3.42 9.61
N THR A 49 -19.26 2.17 9.55
CA THR A 49 -20.61 1.78 9.20
C THR A 49 -21.27 1.19 10.44
N ARG A 50 -22.17 1.96 11.06
CA ARG A 50 -23.05 1.44 12.10
C ARG A 50 -24.17 0.64 11.44
N ALA A 51 -24.33 -0.61 11.79
CA ALA A 51 -25.35 -1.48 11.22
C ALA A 51 -26.75 -0.96 11.60
N ARG A 52 -27.61 -0.73 10.59
CA ARG A 52 -29.05 -0.79 10.80
C ARG A 52 -29.46 -2.26 10.91
N ARG A 53 -30.28 -2.61 11.88
CA ARG A 53 -30.85 -3.95 12.07
C ARG A 53 -31.41 -4.44 10.74
N ALA A 54 -30.74 -5.41 10.12
CA ALA A 54 -31.22 -6.00 8.88
C ALA A 54 -32.31 -7.02 9.22
N THR A 55 -33.49 -6.84 8.63
CA THR A 55 -34.65 -7.75 8.77
C THR A 55 -34.72 -8.81 7.68
N GLU A 56 -33.73 -8.92 6.84
CA GLU A 56 -33.69 -9.91 5.76
C GLU A 56 -32.55 -10.89 5.98
N THR A 57 -32.85 -12.18 6.05
CA THR A 57 -31.90 -13.28 6.13
C THR A 57 -31.35 -13.56 4.73
N PRO A 58 -30.08 -13.27 4.42
CA PRO A 58 -29.49 -13.70 3.16
C PRO A 58 -29.19 -15.18 3.24
N GLU A 59 -29.45 -15.90 2.17
CA GLU A 59 -28.99 -17.28 1.95
C GLU A 59 -27.45 -17.33 2.09
N LEU A 60 -26.96 -18.09 3.08
CA LEU A 60 -25.56 -18.22 3.40
C LEU A 60 -24.86 -19.02 2.28
N ALA A 61 -23.95 -18.35 1.57
CA ALA A 61 -22.96 -19.05 0.77
C ALA A 61 -22.16 -20.05 1.65
N PRO A 62 -21.65 -21.17 1.10
CA PRO A 62 -20.95 -22.20 1.87
C PRO A 62 -19.81 -21.55 2.67
N ASN A 63 -19.80 -21.82 3.96
CA ASN A 63 -18.92 -21.20 4.95
C ASN A 63 -17.48 -21.72 4.79
N VAL A 64 -16.77 -21.23 3.77
CA VAL A 64 -15.32 -21.42 3.65
C VAL A 64 -14.67 -20.38 4.53
N LEU A 65 -14.18 -20.81 5.71
CA LEU A 65 -13.43 -19.97 6.63
C LEU A 65 -12.28 -19.25 5.91
N GLY A 66 -12.10 -18.00 6.20
CA GLY A 66 -10.97 -17.21 5.70
C GLY A 66 -9.64 -17.67 6.32
N PRO A 67 -8.50 -17.12 5.85
CA PRO A 67 -7.17 -17.47 6.35
C PRO A 67 -7.01 -17.14 7.84
N THR A 68 -6.50 -18.10 8.62
CA THR A 68 -6.13 -17.90 10.03
C THR A 68 -4.87 -17.02 10.15
N LEU A 69 -4.53 -16.57 11.35
CA LEU A 69 -3.31 -15.79 11.57
C LEU A 69 -2.04 -16.56 11.14
N ASP A 70 -2.01 -17.89 11.34
CA ASP A 70 -0.88 -18.71 10.91
C ASP A 70 -0.74 -18.79 9.39
N GLN A 71 -1.84 -18.57 8.67
CA GLN A 71 -1.90 -18.49 7.21
C GLN A 71 -1.77 -17.06 6.67
N ALA A 72 -1.62 -16.07 7.57
CA ALA A 72 -1.32 -14.70 7.18
C ALA A 72 0.11 -14.63 6.61
N ASN A 73 0.26 -13.89 5.51
CA ASN A 73 1.60 -13.62 4.99
C ASN A 73 2.40 -12.69 5.91
N PRO A 74 3.73 -12.57 5.73
CA PRO A 74 4.55 -11.74 6.62
C PRO A 74 4.11 -10.28 6.73
N ILE A 75 3.62 -9.67 5.64
CA ILE A 75 3.16 -8.27 5.62
C ILE A 75 1.89 -8.12 6.45
N GLU A 76 0.93 -9.04 6.30
CA GLU A 76 -0.34 -9.04 7.04
C GLU A 76 -0.09 -9.26 8.54
N ARG A 77 0.73 -10.24 8.88
CA ARG A 77 1.12 -10.54 10.28
C ARG A 77 1.81 -9.32 10.90
N ARG A 78 2.78 -8.75 10.21
CA ARG A 78 3.50 -7.57 10.68
C ARG A 78 2.59 -6.39 10.96
N ALA A 79 1.66 -6.09 10.03
CA ALA A 79 0.70 -5.00 10.22
C ALA A 79 -0.29 -5.29 11.38
N PHE A 80 -0.71 -6.55 11.55
CA PHE A 80 -1.56 -6.95 12.67
C PHE A 80 -0.85 -6.76 14.02
N GLU A 81 0.37 -7.27 14.17
CA GLU A 81 1.16 -7.17 15.38
C GLU A 81 1.48 -5.72 15.74
N GLN A 82 1.91 -4.92 14.74
CA GLN A 82 2.19 -3.51 14.92
C GLN A 82 0.96 -2.72 15.36
N THR A 83 -0.21 -3.01 14.78
CA THR A 83 -1.48 -2.38 15.20
C THR A 83 -1.78 -2.67 16.66
N ASN A 84 -1.64 -3.92 17.10
CA ASN A 84 -1.84 -4.29 18.49
C ASN A 84 -0.80 -3.65 19.41
N ALA A 85 0.45 -3.49 18.95
CA ALA A 85 1.48 -2.75 19.69
C ALA A 85 1.10 -1.26 19.86
N GLU A 86 0.55 -0.61 18.81
CA GLU A 86 0.07 0.77 18.93
C GLU A 86 -1.13 0.88 19.89
N ARG A 87 -2.05 -0.08 19.86
CA ARG A 87 -3.17 -0.13 20.82
C ARG A 87 -2.65 -0.27 22.26
N ALA A 88 -1.71 -1.17 22.51
CA ALA A 88 -1.12 -1.36 23.83
C ALA A 88 -0.42 -0.09 24.35
N LYS A 89 0.32 0.62 23.51
CA LYS A 89 0.92 1.94 23.85
C LYS A 89 -0.12 2.98 24.28
N ASN A 90 -1.37 2.84 23.81
CA ASN A 90 -2.48 3.72 24.14
C ASN A 90 -3.42 3.12 25.21
N GLY A 91 -3.00 2.07 25.93
CA GLY A 91 -3.76 1.46 27.03
C GLY A 91 -4.99 0.67 26.58
N LEU A 92 -5.05 0.27 25.31
CA LEU A 92 -6.18 -0.47 24.75
C LEU A 92 -5.90 -1.98 24.65
N PRO A 93 -6.92 -2.83 24.83
CA PRO A 93 -6.76 -4.26 24.64
C PRO A 93 -6.43 -4.60 23.19
N ALA A 94 -5.66 -5.67 23.01
CA ALA A 94 -5.36 -6.21 21.70
C ALA A 94 -6.64 -6.70 21.00
N LEU A 95 -6.70 -6.52 19.68
CA LEU A 95 -7.72 -7.09 18.81
C LEU A 95 -7.34 -8.52 18.45
N VAL A 96 -8.33 -9.40 18.34
CA VAL A 96 -8.10 -10.76 17.85
C VAL A 96 -8.16 -10.79 16.31
N TRP A 97 -7.47 -11.77 15.72
CA TRP A 97 -7.53 -12.00 14.29
C TRP A 97 -8.88 -12.59 13.88
N ASP A 98 -9.48 -12.05 12.81
CA ASP A 98 -10.72 -12.55 12.25
C ASP A 98 -10.49 -13.04 10.80
N SER A 99 -10.68 -14.32 10.58
CA SER A 99 -10.41 -14.98 9.30
C SER A 99 -11.32 -14.49 8.16
N ASP A 100 -12.59 -14.18 8.45
CA ASP A 100 -13.52 -13.68 7.44
C ASP A 100 -13.16 -12.26 7.02
N LEU A 101 -12.72 -11.43 7.98
CA LEU A 101 -12.18 -10.11 7.67
C LEU A 101 -10.91 -10.19 6.82
N CYS A 102 -10.03 -11.16 7.06
CA CYS A 102 -8.84 -11.36 6.24
C CYS A 102 -9.20 -11.67 4.77
N LYS A 103 -10.13 -12.61 4.56
CA LYS A 103 -10.63 -12.94 3.23
C LYS A 103 -11.20 -11.70 2.52
N MET A 104 -12.03 -10.93 3.22
CA MET A 104 -12.61 -9.70 2.70
C MET A 104 -11.55 -8.64 2.38
N ALA A 105 -10.58 -8.45 3.28
CA ALA A 105 -9.52 -7.48 3.11
C ALA A 105 -8.58 -7.81 1.95
N ARG A 106 -8.19 -9.09 1.79
CA ARG A 106 -7.40 -9.54 0.62
C ARG A 106 -8.11 -9.27 -0.70
N SER A 107 -9.42 -9.57 -0.77
CA SER A 107 -10.22 -9.29 -1.97
C SER A 107 -10.27 -7.79 -2.28
N GLN A 108 -10.37 -6.92 -1.28
CA GLN A 108 -10.34 -5.47 -1.50
C GLN A 108 -8.97 -4.98 -1.98
N SER A 109 -7.88 -5.47 -1.39
CA SER A 109 -6.52 -5.14 -1.80
C SER A 109 -6.24 -5.56 -3.25
N GLU A 110 -6.70 -6.76 -3.64
CA GLU A 110 -6.60 -7.24 -5.02
C GLU A 110 -7.41 -6.36 -5.99
N ARG A 111 -8.62 -5.95 -5.62
CA ARG A 111 -9.44 -5.05 -6.44
C ARG A 111 -8.79 -3.69 -6.63
N MET A 112 -8.24 -3.10 -5.57
CA MET A 112 -7.49 -1.85 -5.65
C MET A 112 -6.28 -1.97 -6.57
N ALA A 113 -5.53 -3.07 -6.49
CA ALA A 113 -4.41 -3.34 -7.37
C ALA A 113 -4.83 -3.45 -8.84
N LYS A 114 -5.92 -4.17 -9.14
CA LYS A 114 -6.46 -4.30 -10.51
C LYS A 114 -6.94 -2.97 -11.09
N GLN A 115 -7.48 -2.09 -10.26
CA GLN A 115 -7.95 -0.76 -10.67
C GLN A 115 -6.82 0.30 -10.69
N GLY A 116 -5.70 0.04 -10.03
CA GLY A 116 -4.56 0.93 -9.94
C GLY A 116 -4.78 2.15 -9.03
N TYR A 117 -5.79 2.15 -8.16
CA TYR A 117 -6.05 3.25 -7.21
C TYR A 117 -6.67 2.76 -5.89
N LEU A 118 -6.52 3.59 -4.83
CA LEU A 118 -7.11 3.35 -3.52
C LEU A 118 -8.56 3.81 -3.48
N SER A 119 -9.45 2.95 -2.97
CA SER A 119 -10.86 3.30 -2.73
C SER A 119 -11.48 2.39 -1.68
N HIS A 120 -12.33 2.95 -0.83
CA HIS A 120 -13.19 2.19 0.08
C HIS A 120 -14.40 1.57 -0.62
N SER A 121 -14.69 1.98 -1.86
CA SER A 121 -15.82 1.50 -2.65
C SER A 121 -15.40 1.28 -4.09
N LEU A 122 -15.32 0.03 -4.49
CA LEU A 122 -15.02 -0.39 -5.85
C LEU A 122 -16.16 -1.24 -6.39
N ASP A 123 -16.47 -1.08 -7.68
CA ASP A 123 -17.52 -1.84 -8.37
C ASP A 123 -18.89 -1.75 -7.68
N GLY A 124 -19.19 -0.60 -7.04
CA GLY A 124 -20.42 -0.40 -6.27
C GLY A 124 -20.45 -1.11 -4.90
N LEU A 125 -19.41 -1.87 -4.56
CA LEU A 125 -19.33 -2.59 -3.30
C LEU A 125 -18.62 -1.75 -2.22
N ARG A 126 -19.39 -1.25 -1.26
CA ARG A 126 -18.89 -0.62 -0.05
C ARG A 126 -18.51 -1.68 0.99
N LEU A 127 -17.89 -1.25 2.08
CA LEU A 127 -17.46 -2.13 3.17
C LEU A 127 -18.55 -3.08 3.66
N ARG A 128 -19.78 -2.57 3.83
CA ARG A 128 -20.93 -3.36 4.29
C ARG A 128 -21.34 -4.46 3.29
N GLU A 129 -21.39 -4.15 2.02
CA GLU A 129 -21.72 -5.12 0.96
C GLU A 129 -20.65 -6.20 0.86
N ARG A 130 -19.38 -5.83 1.01
CA ARG A 130 -18.26 -6.80 1.06
C ARG A 130 -18.34 -7.72 2.28
N ALA A 131 -18.72 -7.17 3.46
CA ALA A 131 -18.92 -7.96 4.67
C ALA A 131 -20.03 -9.01 4.47
N ARG A 132 -21.15 -8.63 3.88
CA ARG A 132 -22.24 -9.56 3.56
C ARG A 132 -21.79 -10.66 2.59
N ALA A 133 -20.99 -10.32 1.57
CA ALA A 133 -20.50 -11.26 0.58
C ALA A 133 -19.61 -12.37 1.17
N VAL A 134 -18.98 -12.14 2.33
CA VAL A 134 -18.20 -13.16 3.05
C VAL A 134 -18.96 -13.77 4.24
N GLY A 135 -20.29 -13.54 4.33
CA GLY A 135 -21.13 -14.12 5.38
C GLY A 135 -21.18 -13.34 6.71
N ILE A 136 -20.55 -12.16 6.77
CA ILE A 136 -20.62 -11.30 7.95
C ILE A 136 -21.96 -10.53 7.92
N ALA A 137 -23.00 -11.10 8.53
CA ALA A 137 -24.36 -10.52 8.55
C ALA A 137 -24.63 -9.68 9.80
N HIS A 138 -24.01 -10.04 10.92
CA HIS A 138 -24.27 -9.42 12.22
C HIS A 138 -23.01 -8.75 12.78
N TYR A 139 -23.07 -7.46 12.99
CA TYR A 139 -22.03 -6.65 13.62
C TYR A 139 -22.63 -5.35 14.18
N THR A 140 -21.97 -4.77 15.17
CA THR A 140 -22.34 -3.47 15.72
C THR A 140 -21.58 -2.35 15.04
N VAL A 141 -20.26 -2.54 14.83
CA VAL A 141 -19.37 -1.56 14.20
C VAL A 141 -18.45 -2.28 13.23
N LEU A 142 -18.19 -1.66 12.10
CA LEU A 142 -17.27 -2.11 11.08
C LEU A 142 -16.46 -0.92 10.59
N GLY A 143 -15.13 -1.06 10.50
CA GLY A 143 -14.21 0.00 10.08
C GLY A 143 -13.15 -0.50 9.11
N GLU A 144 -12.53 0.41 8.37
CA GLU A 144 -11.52 0.07 7.37
C GLU A 144 -10.45 1.16 7.25
N ASN A 145 -9.19 0.71 7.15
CA ASN A 145 -8.08 1.51 6.69
C ASN A 145 -7.52 0.88 5.41
N ILE A 146 -7.11 1.71 4.46
CA ILE A 146 -6.46 1.26 3.23
C ILE A 146 -5.16 2.00 3.00
N ALA A 147 -4.20 1.33 2.37
CA ALA A 147 -2.91 1.92 2.00
C ALA A 147 -2.35 1.31 0.72
N TYR A 148 -1.48 2.06 0.10
CA TYR A 148 -0.61 1.65 -0.99
C TYR A 148 0.81 2.07 -0.63
N ASN A 149 1.77 1.19 -0.86
CA ASN A 149 3.18 1.56 -0.81
C ASN A 149 4.01 0.74 -1.82
N PHE A 150 5.19 1.26 -2.12
CA PHE A 150 6.13 0.66 -3.05
C PHE A 150 7.56 0.92 -2.57
N GLY A 151 8.43 -0.10 -2.63
CA GLY A 151 9.85 0.04 -2.36
C GLY A 151 10.24 0.08 -0.86
N TYR A 152 9.33 -0.30 0.05
CA TYR A 152 9.63 -0.41 1.49
C TYR A 152 9.98 -1.85 1.85
N GLU A 153 11.02 -2.04 2.69
CA GLU A 153 11.41 -3.36 3.22
C GLU A 153 10.36 -3.94 4.17
N ASP A 154 9.74 -3.11 5.00
CA ASP A 154 8.62 -3.48 5.89
C ASP A 154 7.34 -2.75 5.48
N PRO A 155 6.65 -3.16 4.39
CA PRO A 155 5.45 -2.48 3.93
C PRO A 155 4.29 -2.56 4.91
N GLY A 156 4.22 -3.61 5.74
CA GLY A 156 3.20 -3.78 6.77
C GLY A 156 3.37 -2.81 7.93
N GLY A 157 4.57 -2.76 8.50
CA GLY A 157 4.90 -1.82 9.57
C GLY A 157 4.80 -0.36 9.12
N PHE A 158 5.30 -0.06 7.92
CA PHE A 158 5.21 1.26 7.34
C PHE A 158 3.75 1.73 7.17
N ALA A 159 2.86 0.86 6.69
CA ALA A 159 1.45 1.20 6.55
C ALA A 159 0.83 1.59 7.89
N VAL A 160 1.09 0.82 8.97
CA VAL A 160 0.58 1.12 10.31
C VAL A 160 1.14 2.44 10.84
N GLU A 161 2.43 2.69 10.66
CA GLU A 161 3.04 3.98 11.03
C GLU A 161 2.31 5.14 10.34
N ARG A 162 2.09 5.05 9.04
CA ARG A 162 1.38 6.08 8.27
C ARG A 162 -0.08 6.23 8.69
N TRP A 163 -0.76 5.14 8.98
CA TRP A 163 -2.13 5.19 9.53
C TRP A 163 -2.16 5.90 10.89
N MET A 164 -1.19 5.66 11.77
CA MET A 164 -1.13 6.35 13.06
C MET A 164 -0.85 7.86 12.94
N LEU A 165 -0.23 8.31 11.86
CA LEU A 165 -0.01 9.73 11.59
C LEU A 165 -1.23 10.41 10.96
N SER A 166 -2.20 9.66 10.45
CA SER A 166 -3.43 10.18 9.85
C SER A 166 -4.57 10.14 10.86
N PRO A 167 -5.20 11.27 11.21
CA PRO A 167 -6.25 11.32 12.24
C PRO A 167 -7.38 10.33 12.04
N GLY A 168 -7.90 10.19 10.81
CA GLY A 168 -8.99 9.28 10.50
C GLY A 168 -8.61 7.80 10.64
N HIS A 169 -7.46 7.40 10.10
CA HIS A 169 -6.97 6.04 10.21
C HIS A 169 -6.57 5.68 11.65
N ARG A 170 -5.93 6.63 12.36
CA ARG A 170 -5.59 6.50 13.77
C ARG A 170 -6.84 6.28 14.62
N ALA A 171 -7.93 7.00 14.35
CA ALA A 171 -9.18 6.81 15.06
C ALA A 171 -9.71 5.38 14.92
N ASN A 172 -9.61 4.75 13.74
CA ASN A 172 -9.97 3.35 13.55
C ASN A 172 -9.07 2.41 14.39
N ILE A 173 -7.74 2.63 14.38
CA ILE A 173 -6.82 1.78 15.17
C ILE A 173 -7.09 1.87 16.67
N LEU A 174 -7.42 3.06 17.16
CA LEU A 174 -7.62 3.32 18.59
C LEU A 174 -9.09 3.26 19.03
N GLU A 175 -10.01 2.86 18.15
CA GLU A 175 -11.43 2.71 18.51
C GLU A 175 -11.60 1.64 19.59
N THR A 176 -12.22 2.04 20.67
CA THR A 176 -12.38 1.21 21.89
C THR A 176 -13.42 0.10 21.74
N SER A 177 -14.38 0.30 20.82
CA SER A 177 -15.45 -0.67 20.59
C SER A 177 -15.03 -1.88 19.78
N PHE A 178 -13.98 -1.79 18.96
CA PHE A 178 -13.52 -2.94 18.18
C PHE A 178 -13.01 -4.09 19.05
N ARG A 179 -13.26 -5.32 18.59
CA ARG A 179 -12.87 -6.57 19.25
C ARG A 179 -11.99 -7.44 18.37
N ALA A 180 -12.16 -7.38 17.07
CA ALA A 180 -11.38 -8.14 16.12
C ALA A 180 -10.97 -7.28 14.92
N MET A 181 -9.90 -7.70 14.26
CA MET A 181 -9.45 -7.14 13.00
C MET A 181 -8.74 -8.19 12.15
N ALA A 182 -8.53 -7.86 10.89
CA ALA A 182 -7.55 -8.53 10.06
C ALA A 182 -6.92 -7.53 9.08
N VAL A 183 -5.79 -7.93 8.52
CA VAL A 183 -5.14 -7.24 7.40
C VAL A 183 -5.14 -8.20 6.22
N GLY A 184 -5.46 -7.69 5.04
CA GLY A 184 -5.32 -8.40 3.78
C GLY A 184 -4.46 -7.59 2.83
N THR A 185 -3.55 -8.27 2.14
CA THR A 185 -2.62 -7.62 1.21
C THR A 185 -2.68 -8.23 -0.17
N PHE A 186 -2.30 -7.43 -1.17
CA PHE A 186 -2.02 -7.88 -2.52
C PHE A 186 -0.72 -7.22 -2.97
N VAL A 187 0.22 -8.04 -3.44
CA VAL A 187 1.48 -7.58 -4.03
C VAL A 187 1.36 -7.69 -5.54
N ALA A 188 1.41 -6.57 -6.23
CA ALA A 188 1.33 -6.51 -7.67
C ALA A 188 2.67 -6.92 -8.32
N SER A 189 2.66 -7.21 -9.62
CA SER A 189 3.84 -7.69 -10.35
C SER A 189 4.99 -6.69 -10.42
N ASP A 190 4.70 -5.41 -10.23
CA ASP A 190 5.70 -4.33 -10.16
C ASP A 190 6.30 -4.16 -8.74
N GLY A 191 5.88 -4.98 -7.77
CA GLY A 191 6.28 -4.87 -6.37
C GLY A 191 5.44 -3.90 -5.53
N SER A 192 4.42 -3.28 -6.11
CA SER A 192 3.47 -2.45 -5.36
C SER A 192 2.67 -3.27 -4.36
N VAL A 193 2.49 -2.75 -3.16
CA VAL A 193 1.75 -3.42 -2.09
C VAL A 193 0.49 -2.61 -1.77
N PHE A 194 -0.66 -3.25 -1.95
CA PHE A 194 -1.96 -2.74 -1.53
C PHE A 194 -2.36 -3.42 -0.23
N LEU A 195 -2.79 -2.63 0.75
CA LEU A 195 -3.18 -3.12 2.07
C LEU A 195 -4.58 -2.64 2.43
N THR A 196 -5.35 -3.56 3.00
CA THR A 196 -6.64 -3.27 3.61
C THR A 196 -6.62 -3.80 5.04
N GLN A 197 -6.89 -2.95 6.01
CA GLN A 197 -7.08 -3.33 7.41
C GLN A 197 -8.55 -3.15 7.74
N THR A 198 -9.20 -4.20 8.23
CA THR A 198 -10.63 -4.20 8.55
C THR A 198 -10.84 -4.53 10.01
N PHE A 199 -11.77 -3.82 10.66
CA PHE A 199 -12.08 -3.93 12.08
C PHE A 199 -13.55 -4.26 12.28
N ILE A 200 -13.88 -5.01 13.34
CA ILE A 200 -15.25 -5.41 13.65
C ILE A 200 -15.52 -5.48 15.15
N THR A 201 -16.79 -5.22 15.47
CA THR A 201 -17.44 -5.61 16.73
C THR A 201 -18.68 -6.41 16.40
N ARG A 202 -18.71 -7.66 16.78
CA ARG A 202 -19.87 -8.53 16.64
C ARG A 202 -20.72 -8.51 17.91
#